data_03a99e435c67de6ad322c3e7421b90f5
#
_entry.id   03a99e435c67de6ad322c3e7421b90f5
#
_cell.length_a   1.000
_cell.length_b   1.000
_cell.length_c   1.000
_cell.angle_alpha   90.00
_cell.angle_beta   90.00
_cell.angle_gamma   90.00
#
_symmetry.space_group_name_H-M   'P 1'
#
loop_
_entity.id
_entity.type
_entity.pdbx_description
1 polymer ?
#
loop_
_entity_poly.entity_id
_entity_poly.type
_entity_poly.pdbx_seq_one_letter_code
_entity_poly.pdbx_strand_id
1 'polypeptide(L)'
;MNFPILSSLILLPTIGALFLFFTKDKEGNNSTAKYVSLFTTSVNFLISIYLWVSFDQSTSNFQFIEDRTWIEGFINYKVGVDGISILFIILTTFITPLCIISVNNSVKKRLRDFLIAILILESFMIGVFCALDLVVFYLFFEAGLIPMFLIIGIWGGPRRVYSAFKFFLYTLLGSVLMLVAIISIYWISGTTDVIKLYEFGIDAKYQNLLWLAFFSSFAVKTPMWPVHTWLPDAHVEAPTAGSVLLAAILLKMAGYGFIRFSLGLFPVASEVFTPLIYALSVIAIIVTSLIALMQEDMKKLIAYSSVAHMGFVTLGVFTIQQQGIEGSIIQMISHGLVSAALFLCVGVVYDRMHSRLISSYGGIVTIIPKYSILFMIFTLAALGLPGTSGFVGEFLILMGVFKDNFLVAVLASIGVIIGAAYMLWLYKRVVFGKLINSDLKSMMDLDRSEYFILTCLAIPTLYFGFYPDPLINTIEVSVNDLINMYNRNLIIK
;
A
#
# COMPACT_ATOMS: atom_id res chain seq x y z
N MET A 1 13.21 -31.79 -4.34
CA MET A 1 13.11 -30.40 -4.84
C MET A 1 11.88 -29.80 -4.18
N ASN A 2 12.05 -28.82 -3.35
CA ASN A 2 10.90 -28.10 -2.79
C ASN A 2 10.24 -27.31 -3.92
N PHE A 3 8.90 -27.32 -3.98
CA PHE A 3 8.15 -26.57 -4.98
C PHE A 3 8.46 -25.07 -4.84
N PRO A 4 8.83 -24.35 -5.92
CA PRO A 4 9.19 -22.93 -5.85
C PRO A 4 7.94 -22.08 -5.69
N ILE A 5 7.44 -21.97 -4.45
CA ILE A 5 6.16 -21.34 -4.14
C ILE A 5 6.17 -19.82 -4.39
N LEU A 6 7.28 -19.14 -4.06
CA LEU A 6 7.40 -17.69 -4.24
C LEU A 6 7.51 -17.31 -5.71
N SER A 7 8.36 -18.01 -6.46
CA SER A 7 8.40 -17.84 -7.92
C SER A 7 7.06 -18.14 -8.58
N SER A 8 6.31 -19.13 -8.08
CA SER A 8 4.97 -19.41 -8.57
C SER A 8 4.00 -18.27 -8.33
N LEU A 9 4.01 -17.67 -7.12
CA LEU A 9 3.20 -16.48 -6.78
C LEU A 9 3.53 -15.27 -7.66
N ILE A 10 4.83 -15.05 -7.95
CA ILE A 10 5.29 -13.94 -8.78
C ILE A 10 4.93 -14.16 -10.25
N LEU A 11 5.13 -15.39 -10.77
CA LEU A 11 5.00 -15.66 -12.20
C LEU A 11 3.57 -15.98 -12.63
N LEU A 12 2.72 -16.51 -11.76
CA LEU A 12 1.37 -16.94 -12.12
C LEU A 12 0.53 -15.80 -12.72
N PRO A 13 0.49 -14.56 -12.15
CA PRO A 13 -0.22 -13.46 -12.78
C PRO A 13 0.39 -13.07 -14.14
N THR A 14 1.71 -13.11 -14.28
CA THR A 14 2.38 -12.84 -15.57
C THR A 14 2.00 -13.89 -16.62
N ILE A 15 1.91 -15.18 -16.25
CA ILE A 15 1.46 -16.26 -17.15
C ILE A 15 0.01 -16.00 -17.56
N GLY A 16 -0.86 -15.60 -16.62
CA GLY A 16 -2.23 -15.19 -16.92
C GLY A 16 -2.30 -14.02 -17.91
N ALA A 17 -1.45 -13.00 -17.72
CA ALA A 17 -1.33 -11.87 -18.64
C ALA A 17 -0.87 -12.29 -20.04
N LEU A 18 0.12 -13.17 -20.13
CA LEU A 18 0.58 -13.74 -21.40
C LEU A 18 -0.54 -14.53 -22.11
N PHE A 19 -1.30 -15.32 -21.37
CA PHE A 19 -2.44 -16.05 -21.94
C PHE A 19 -3.47 -15.08 -22.50
N LEU A 20 -3.79 -13.99 -21.79
CA LEU A 20 -4.70 -12.96 -22.26
C LEU A 20 -4.20 -12.26 -23.52
N PHE A 21 -2.90 -12.09 -23.68
CA PHE A 21 -2.32 -11.45 -24.87
C PHE A 21 -2.68 -12.18 -26.16
N PHE A 22 -2.79 -13.52 -26.10
CA PHE A 22 -3.19 -14.34 -27.25
C PHE A 22 -4.71 -14.46 -27.44
N THR A 23 -5.54 -13.94 -26.51
CA THR A 23 -7.00 -13.93 -26.68
C THR A 23 -7.43 -12.75 -27.57
N LYS A 24 -8.47 -12.98 -28.40
CA LYS A 24 -9.02 -11.90 -29.23
C LYS A 24 -9.83 -10.95 -28.36
N ASP A 25 -9.54 -9.65 -28.48
CA ASP A 25 -10.37 -8.59 -27.92
C ASP A 25 -11.62 -8.41 -28.79
N LYS A 26 -12.77 -8.87 -28.33
CA LYS A 26 -14.05 -8.63 -28.98
C LYS A 26 -14.76 -7.51 -28.23
N GLU A 27 -14.92 -6.35 -28.87
CA GLU A 27 -15.74 -5.28 -28.31
C GLU A 27 -17.13 -5.82 -27.97
N GLY A 28 -17.49 -5.71 -26.70
CA GLY A 28 -18.79 -6.16 -26.16
C GLY A 28 -18.84 -7.55 -25.51
N ASN A 29 -17.85 -8.44 -25.67
CA ASN A 29 -17.83 -9.74 -25.01
C ASN A 29 -16.44 -10.13 -24.48
N ASN A 30 -15.98 -9.44 -23.46
CA ASN A 30 -14.69 -9.70 -22.78
C ASN A 30 -14.84 -10.62 -21.55
N SER A 31 -15.88 -11.47 -21.54
CA SER A 31 -16.12 -12.40 -20.44
C SER A 31 -14.93 -13.33 -20.21
N THR A 32 -14.32 -13.85 -21.28
CA THR A 32 -13.15 -14.73 -21.21
C THR A 32 -11.98 -14.06 -20.49
N ALA A 33 -11.65 -12.79 -20.85
CA ALA A 33 -10.54 -12.07 -20.22
C ALA A 33 -10.78 -11.88 -18.72
N LYS A 34 -12.03 -11.57 -18.31
CA LYS A 34 -12.40 -11.46 -16.89
C LYS A 34 -12.29 -12.78 -16.15
N TYR A 35 -12.84 -13.87 -16.72
CA TYR A 35 -12.77 -15.18 -16.07
C TYR A 35 -11.34 -15.67 -15.91
N VAL A 36 -10.49 -15.52 -16.92
CA VAL A 36 -9.08 -15.89 -16.85
C VAL A 36 -8.36 -15.07 -15.78
N SER A 37 -8.53 -13.74 -15.79
CA SER A 37 -7.90 -12.88 -14.78
C SER A 37 -8.39 -13.19 -13.37
N LEU A 38 -9.69 -13.38 -13.18
CA LEU A 38 -10.26 -13.71 -11.88
C LEU A 38 -9.79 -15.09 -11.40
N PHE A 39 -9.76 -16.08 -12.28
CA PHE A 39 -9.25 -17.42 -11.96
C PHE A 39 -7.78 -17.34 -11.53
N THR A 40 -6.93 -16.69 -12.33
CA THR A 40 -5.50 -16.54 -12.07
C THR A 40 -5.24 -15.88 -10.71
N THR A 41 -5.89 -14.74 -10.44
CA THR A 41 -5.69 -14.01 -9.18
C THR A 41 -6.31 -14.73 -7.99
N SER A 42 -7.44 -15.45 -8.16
CA SER A 42 -8.02 -16.27 -7.10
C SER A 42 -7.13 -17.46 -6.73
N VAL A 43 -6.55 -18.14 -7.73
CA VAL A 43 -5.56 -19.22 -7.48
C VAL A 43 -4.33 -18.65 -6.77
N ASN A 44 -3.85 -17.48 -7.20
CA ASN A 44 -2.72 -16.80 -6.57
C ASN A 44 -3.00 -16.46 -5.09
N PHE A 45 -4.21 -16.00 -4.80
CA PHE A 45 -4.65 -15.76 -3.42
C PHE A 45 -4.68 -17.05 -2.59
N LEU A 46 -5.19 -18.16 -3.15
CA LEU A 46 -5.18 -19.45 -2.44
C LEU A 46 -3.76 -19.95 -2.15
N ILE A 47 -2.81 -19.77 -3.09
CA ILE A 47 -1.40 -20.10 -2.86
C ILE A 47 -0.80 -19.22 -1.76
N SER A 48 -1.14 -17.93 -1.70
CA SER A 48 -0.67 -17.06 -0.63
C SER A 48 -1.24 -17.39 0.75
N ILE A 49 -2.49 -17.86 0.81
CA ILE A 49 -3.07 -18.40 2.06
C ILE A 49 -2.30 -19.66 2.50
N TYR A 50 -2.03 -20.57 1.57
CA TYR A 50 -1.22 -21.76 1.87
C TYR A 50 0.18 -21.37 2.37
N LEU A 51 0.81 -20.36 1.76
CA LEU A 51 2.10 -19.82 2.22
C LEU A 51 2.02 -19.35 3.67
N TRP A 52 0.96 -18.59 4.05
CA TRP A 52 0.78 -18.08 5.41
C TRP A 52 0.52 -19.20 6.43
N VAL A 53 -0.32 -20.16 6.08
CA VAL A 53 -0.61 -21.31 6.97
C VAL A 53 0.64 -22.18 7.19
N SER A 54 1.52 -22.26 6.19
CA SER A 54 2.78 -23.03 6.25
C SER A 54 3.95 -22.25 6.83
N PHE A 55 3.75 -20.96 7.15
CA PHE A 55 4.79 -20.09 7.69
C PHE A 55 5.03 -20.38 9.17
N ASP A 56 6.29 -20.60 9.55
CA ASP A 56 6.69 -20.78 10.94
C ASP A 56 6.88 -19.41 11.61
N GLN A 57 5.97 -19.07 12.52
CA GLN A 57 5.98 -17.80 13.26
C GLN A 57 7.02 -17.78 14.40
N SER A 58 7.65 -18.91 14.73
CA SER A 58 8.60 -19.01 15.84
C SER A 58 10.02 -18.57 15.49
N THR A 59 10.31 -18.36 14.21
CA THR A 59 11.66 -18.00 13.72
C THR A 59 11.68 -16.66 12.99
N SER A 60 12.77 -15.90 13.18
CA SER A 60 13.02 -14.65 12.42
C SER A 60 13.70 -14.89 11.07
N ASN A 61 14.15 -16.11 10.80
CA ASN A 61 14.85 -16.43 9.57
C ASN A 61 13.94 -16.29 8.36
N PHE A 62 14.52 -15.90 7.22
CA PHE A 62 13.79 -15.94 5.96
C PHE A 62 13.43 -17.37 5.59
N GLN A 63 12.19 -17.59 5.18
CA GLN A 63 11.62 -18.88 4.83
C GLN A 63 11.30 -18.96 3.34
N PHE A 64 11.11 -20.18 2.82
CA PHE A 64 10.84 -20.46 1.41
C PHE A 64 11.87 -19.82 0.47
N ILE A 65 13.14 -19.77 0.88
CA ILE A 65 14.21 -19.13 0.10
C ILE A 65 14.39 -19.89 -1.22
N GLU A 66 14.32 -19.13 -2.31
CA GLU A 66 14.69 -19.57 -3.64
C GLU A 66 15.87 -18.72 -4.11
N ASP A 67 17.02 -19.34 -4.33
CA ASP A 67 18.26 -18.69 -4.76
C ASP A 67 18.74 -19.32 -6.07
N ARG A 68 18.85 -18.51 -7.12
CA ARG A 68 19.34 -18.91 -8.43
C ARG A 68 20.24 -17.82 -8.99
N THR A 69 21.42 -18.19 -9.43
CA THR A 69 22.32 -17.27 -10.11
C THR A 69 21.67 -16.77 -11.39
N TRP A 70 21.53 -15.43 -11.51
CA TRP A 70 21.01 -14.81 -12.72
C TRP A 70 22.15 -14.23 -13.56
N ILE A 71 22.99 -13.36 -12.97
CA ILE A 71 24.22 -12.87 -13.61
C ILE A 71 25.38 -13.29 -12.70
N GLU A 72 26.23 -14.19 -13.23
CA GLU A 72 27.34 -14.77 -12.47
C GLU A 72 28.24 -13.69 -11.87
N GLY A 73 28.50 -13.79 -10.57
CA GLY A 73 29.35 -12.86 -9.84
C GLY A 73 28.72 -11.49 -9.52
N PHE A 74 27.45 -11.25 -9.91
CA PHE A 74 26.82 -9.94 -9.68
C PHE A 74 25.42 -10.02 -9.08
N ILE A 75 24.45 -10.71 -9.73
CA ILE A 75 23.05 -10.72 -9.33
C ILE A 75 22.56 -12.14 -9.17
N ASN A 76 21.91 -12.42 -8.05
CA ASN A 76 21.13 -13.63 -7.86
C ASN A 76 19.64 -13.30 -7.86
N TYR A 77 18.85 -14.10 -8.60
CA TYR A 77 17.42 -14.15 -8.34
C TYR A 77 17.22 -14.85 -7.01
N LYS A 78 17.19 -14.06 -5.95
CA LYS A 78 17.01 -14.52 -4.57
C LYS A 78 15.74 -13.94 -4.00
N VAL A 79 14.82 -14.80 -3.63
CA VAL A 79 13.53 -14.46 -3.03
C VAL A 79 13.32 -15.26 -1.76
N GLY A 80 12.64 -14.69 -0.79
CA GLY A 80 12.30 -15.32 0.49
C GLY A 80 11.31 -14.44 1.24
N VAL A 81 10.70 -14.96 2.28
CA VAL A 81 9.74 -14.25 3.11
C VAL A 81 10.05 -14.39 4.58
N ASP A 82 9.69 -13.38 5.34
CA ASP A 82 9.67 -13.37 6.80
C ASP A 82 8.33 -12.82 7.31
N GLY A 83 8.18 -12.68 8.63
CA GLY A 83 6.96 -12.16 9.22
C GLY A 83 6.59 -10.76 8.75
N ILE A 84 7.56 -9.91 8.39
CA ILE A 84 7.32 -8.54 7.91
C ILE A 84 6.74 -8.55 6.49
N SER A 85 7.26 -9.40 5.60
CA SER A 85 6.94 -9.38 4.17
C SER A 85 5.65 -10.16 3.82
N ILE A 86 5.37 -11.26 4.52
CA ILE A 86 4.31 -12.20 4.16
C ILE A 86 2.91 -11.55 4.15
N LEU A 87 2.62 -10.65 5.10
CA LEU A 87 1.33 -9.98 5.20
C LEU A 87 1.04 -9.05 4.01
N PHE A 88 2.08 -8.43 3.43
CA PHE A 88 1.93 -7.60 2.23
C PHE A 88 1.65 -8.43 0.98
N ILE A 89 2.20 -9.65 0.90
CA ILE A 89 1.90 -10.60 -0.18
C ILE A 89 0.43 -11.00 -0.11
N ILE A 90 -0.07 -11.34 1.08
CA ILE A 90 -1.47 -11.70 1.30
C ILE A 90 -2.39 -10.53 0.96
N LEU A 91 -2.06 -9.32 1.43
CA LEU A 91 -2.82 -8.12 1.10
C LEU A 91 -2.90 -7.90 -0.42
N THR A 92 -1.78 -8.08 -1.13
CA THR A 92 -1.71 -7.92 -2.59
C THR A 92 -2.61 -8.91 -3.30
N THR A 93 -2.47 -10.19 -2.98
CA THR A 93 -3.24 -11.27 -3.61
C THR A 93 -4.73 -11.25 -3.21
N PHE A 94 -5.08 -10.70 -2.03
CA PHE A 94 -6.46 -10.51 -1.59
C PHE A 94 -7.16 -9.37 -2.34
N ILE A 95 -6.48 -8.23 -2.50
CA ILE A 95 -7.07 -7.03 -3.12
C ILE A 95 -7.24 -7.20 -4.63
N THR A 96 -6.32 -7.88 -5.32
CA THR A 96 -6.33 -7.94 -6.79
C THR A 96 -7.58 -8.60 -7.38
N PRO A 97 -8.07 -9.77 -6.91
CA PRO A 97 -9.33 -10.34 -7.41
C PRO A 97 -10.53 -9.43 -7.15
N LEU A 98 -10.58 -8.72 -6.01
CA LEU A 98 -11.64 -7.76 -5.72
C LEU A 98 -11.60 -6.58 -6.71
N CYS A 99 -10.41 -6.11 -7.08
CA CYS A 99 -10.24 -5.11 -8.14
C CYS A 99 -10.79 -5.60 -9.48
N ILE A 100 -10.50 -6.85 -9.88
CA ILE A 100 -10.99 -7.43 -11.14
C ILE A 100 -12.52 -7.53 -11.15
N ILE A 101 -13.13 -7.93 -10.03
CA ILE A 101 -14.59 -7.97 -9.92
C ILE A 101 -15.17 -6.55 -10.04
N SER A 102 -14.53 -5.53 -9.44
CA SER A 102 -15.01 -4.14 -9.46
C SER A 102 -14.97 -3.48 -10.84
N VAL A 103 -14.18 -4.00 -11.77
CA VAL A 103 -14.00 -3.41 -13.11
C VAL A 103 -15.25 -3.56 -14.00
N ASN A 104 -16.25 -4.36 -13.62
CA ASN A 104 -17.40 -4.71 -14.46
C ASN A 104 -18.12 -3.49 -15.09
N ASN A 105 -18.22 -2.37 -14.39
CA ASN A 105 -18.96 -1.20 -14.83
C ASN A 105 -18.08 -0.01 -15.20
N SER A 106 -16.83 0.03 -14.72
CA SER A 106 -15.96 1.22 -14.79
C SER A 106 -15.09 1.30 -16.05
N VAL A 107 -14.72 0.16 -16.67
CA VAL A 107 -13.83 0.10 -17.83
C VAL A 107 -14.53 -0.57 -19.02
N LYS A 108 -14.98 0.24 -19.98
CA LYS A 108 -15.73 -0.24 -21.16
C LYS A 108 -14.83 -0.47 -22.39
N LYS A 109 -13.71 0.24 -22.51
CA LYS A 109 -12.81 0.17 -23.67
C LYS A 109 -11.51 -0.52 -23.33
N ARG A 110 -11.01 -1.39 -24.22
CA ARG A 110 -9.73 -2.10 -24.09
C ARG A 110 -9.61 -2.83 -22.75
N LEU A 111 -10.68 -3.50 -22.32
CA LEU A 111 -10.74 -4.16 -21.01
C LEU A 111 -9.68 -5.24 -20.87
N ARG A 112 -9.40 -6.01 -21.92
CA ARG A 112 -8.34 -7.02 -21.93
C ARG A 112 -6.97 -6.41 -21.57
N ASP A 113 -6.59 -5.31 -22.22
CA ASP A 113 -5.31 -4.64 -21.99
C ASP A 113 -5.22 -4.09 -20.57
N PHE A 114 -6.34 -3.60 -20.02
CA PHE A 114 -6.44 -3.16 -18.63
C PHE A 114 -6.19 -4.31 -17.64
N LEU A 115 -6.81 -5.48 -17.90
CA LEU A 115 -6.63 -6.67 -17.06
C LEU A 115 -5.20 -7.23 -17.15
N ILE A 116 -4.58 -7.19 -18.34
CA ILE A 116 -3.16 -7.52 -18.51
C ILE A 116 -2.29 -6.61 -17.65
N ALA A 117 -2.54 -5.29 -17.65
CA ALA A 117 -1.78 -4.35 -16.83
C ALA A 117 -1.94 -4.63 -15.32
N ILE A 118 -3.14 -4.99 -14.85
CA ILE A 118 -3.38 -5.38 -13.45
C ILE A 118 -2.60 -6.66 -13.08
N LEU A 119 -2.64 -7.69 -13.92
CA LEU A 119 -1.93 -8.94 -13.64
C LEU A 119 -0.41 -8.76 -13.59
N ILE A 120 0.16 -8.00 -14.52
CA ILE A 120 1.58 -7.67 -14.52
C ILE A 120 1.95 -6.85 -13.28
N LEU A 121 1.10 -5.90 -12.90
CA LEU A 121 1.29 -5.10 -11.69
C LEU A 121 1.28 -5.97 -10.43
N GLU A 122 0.37 -6.93 -10.32
CA GLU A 122 0.33 -7.90 -9.21
C GLU A 122 1.64 -8.68 -9.09
N SER A 123 2.17 -9.20 -10.20
CA SER A 123 3.46 -9.89 -10.22
C SER A 123 4.59 -9.02 -9.65
N PHE A 124 4.67 -7.77 -10.10
CA PHE A 124 5.72 -6.86 -9.63
C PHE A 124 5.55 -6.47 -8.17
N MET A 125 4.32 -6.24 -7.70
CA MET A 125 4.06 -5.94 -6.29
C MET A 125 4.47 -7.10 -5.37
N ILE A 126 4.13 -8.34 -5.73
CA ILE A 126 4.56 -9.54 -4.97
C ILE A 126 6.08 -9.66 -4.99
N GLY A 127 6.71 -9.46 -6.16
CA GLY A 127 8.17 -9.53 -6.31
C GLY A 127 8.92 -8.57 -5.40
N VAL A 128 8.40 -7.35 -5.17
CA VAL A 128 8.99 -6.38 -4.23
C VAL A 128 9.07 -6.92 -2.82
N PHE A 129 8.00 -7.56 -2.33
CA PHE A 129 7.94 -8.06 -0.95
C PHE A 129 8.71 -9.38 -0.75
N CYS A 130 9.00 -10.10 -1.84
CA CYS A 130 9.78 -11.34 -1.80
C CYS A 130 11.27 -11.13 -2.00
N ALA A 131 11.72 -10.00 -2.58
CA ALA A 131 13.10 -9.81 -3.02
C ALA A 131 14.09 -9.77 -1.85
N LEU A 132 15.12 -10.62 -1.91
CA LEU A 132 16.27 -10.68 -1.00
C LEU A 132 17.59 -10.28 -1.68
N ASP A 133 17.51 -9.68 -2.85
CA ASP A 133 18.62 -9.05 -3.56
C ASP A 133 18.22 -7.61 -3.90
N LEU A 134 19.12 -6.63 -3.67
CA LEU A 134 18.82 -5.21 -3.86
C LEU A 134 18.48 -4.86 -5.32
N VAL A 135 19.11 -5.52 -6.29
CA VAL A 135 18.84 -5.27 -7.71
C VAL A 135 17.50 -5.89 -8.10
N VAL A 136 17.20 -7.08 -7.63
CA VAL A 136 15.89 -7.74 -7.85
C VAL A 136 14.77 -6.90 -7.20
N PHE A 137 14.98 -6.39 -5.98
CA PHE A 137 14.06 -5.46 -5.34
C PHE A 137 13.82 -4.22 -6.21
N TYR A 138 14.90 -3.57 -6.66
CA TYR A 138 14.83 -2.36 -7.48
C TYR A 138 14.07 -2.61 -8.79
N LEU A 139 14.35 -3.72 -9.47
CA LEU A 139 13.69 -4.06 -10.71
C LEU A 139 12.17 -4.20 -10.54
N PHE A 140 11.72 -4.95 -9.53
CA PHE A 140 10.29 -5.11 -9.26
C PHE A 140 9.65 -3.79 -8.79
N PHE A 141 10.36 -3.01 -7.97
CA PHE A 141 9.90 -1.75 -7.43
C PHE A 141 9.67 -0.70 -8.53
N GLU A 142 10.55 -0.64 -9.54
CA GLU A 142 10.43 0.27 -10.68
C GLU A 142 9.53 -0.28 -11.79
N ALA A 143 9.61 -1.57 -12.07
CA ALA A 143 8.79 -2.18 -13.12
C ALA A 143 7.29 -1.97 -12.87
N GLY A 144 6.86 -1.94 -11.60
CA GLY A 144 5.48 -1.65 -11.22
C GLY A 144 4.98 -0.27 -11.63
N LEU A 145 5.87 0.69 -11.92
CA LEU A 145 5.50 2.02 -12.39
C LEU A 145 4.89 1.99 -13.80
N ILE A 146 5.37 1.10 -14.66
CA ILE A 146 4.95 1.03 -16.06
C ILE A 146 3.48 0.65 -16.18
N PRO A 147 2.99 -0.47 -15.60
CA PRO A 147 1.58 -0.81 -15.66
C PRO A 147 0.69 0.28 -15.02
N MET A 148 1.11 0.87 -13.90
CA MET A 148 0.33 1.91 -13.24
C MET A 148 0.28 3.19 -14.07
N PHE A 149 1.38 3.60 -14.70
CA PHE A 149 1.42 4.72 -15.66
C PHE A 149 0.43 4.49 -16.81
N LEU A 150 0.39 3.27 -17.37
CA LEU A 150 -0.56 2.92 -18.43
C LEU A 150 -2.00 2.94 -17.93
N ILE A 151 -2.26 2.38 -16.73
CA ILE A 151 -3.59 2.37 -16.11
C ILE A 151 -4.12 3.81 -15.94
N ILE A 152 -3.31 4.72 -15.43
CA ILE A 152 -3.71 6.13 -15.28
C ILE A 152 -3.81 6.82 -16.65
N GLY A 153 -2.81 6.66 -17.51
CA GLY A 153 -2.67 7.42 -18.75
C GLY A 153 -3.67 7.04 -19.84
N ILE A 154 -4.12 5.78 -19.88
CA ILE A 154 -5.05 5.27 -20.92
C ILE A 154 -6.49 5.35 -20.44
N TRP A 155 -6.80 4.85 -19.24
CA TRP A 155 -8.16 4.69 -18.71
C TRP A 155 -8.55 5.76 -17.69
N GLY A 156 -7.69 6.72 -17.42
CA GLY A 156 -7.94 7.83 -16.51
C GLY A 156 -8.89 8.90 -17.05
N GLY A 157 -9.17 9.87 -16.19
CA GLY A 157 -10.06 11.00 -16.45
C GLY A 157 -9.48 12.06 -17.42
N PRO A 158 -10.06 13.28 -17.44
CA PRO A 158 -9.68 14.32 -18.41
C PRO A 158 -8.22 14.74 -18.36
N ARG A 159 -7.60 14.81 -17.16
CA ARG A 159 -6.21 15.21 -16.99
C ARG A 159 -5.24 14.02 -16.82
N ARG A 160 -5.64 12.84 -17.28
CA ARG A 160 -4.91 11.57 -17.08
C ARG A 160 -3.45 11.62 -17.54
N VAL A 161 -3.15 12.29 -18.67
CA VAL A 161 -1.79 12.38 -19.19
C VAL A 161 -0.89 13.15 -18.22
N TYR A 162 -1.33 14.33 -17.76
CA TYR A 162 -0.59 15.12 -16.77
C TYR A 162 -0.35 14.31 -15.48
N SER A 163 -1.38 13.67 -14.96
CA SER A 163 -1.29 12.92 -13.71
C SER A 163 -0.42 11.68 -13.83
N ALA A 164 -0.47 10.98 -14.97
CA ALA A 164 0.38 9.83 -15.24
C ALA A 164 1.85 10.25 -15.31
N PHE A 165 2.18 11.30 -16.05
CA PHE A 165 3.55 11.81 -16.13
C PHE A 165 4.04 12.37 -14.79
N LYS A 166 3.20 13.08 -14.04
CA LYS A 166 3.55 13.57 -12.71
C LYS A 166 3.89 12.42 -11.77
N PHE A 167 3.04 11.39 -11.71
CA PHE A 167 3.30 10.17 -10.95
C PHE A 167 4.63 9.51 -11.35
N PHE A 168 4.81 9.28 -12.66
CA PHE A 168 5.99 8.60 -13.17
C PHE A 168 7.29 9.36 -12.90
N LEU A 169 7.31 10.67 -13.22
CA LEU A 169 8.52 11.48 -13.07
C LEU A 169 8.91 11.69 -11.60
N TYR A 170 7.92 11.90 -10.70
CA TYR A 170 8.20 12.01 -9.26
C TYR A 170 8.84 10.73 -8.71
N THR A 171 8.26 9.57 -9.04
CA THR A 171 8.74 8.29 -8.54
C THR A 171 10.08 7.90 -9.15
N LEU A 172 10.24 8.09 -10.46
CA LEU A 172 11.50 7.79 -11.17
C LEU A 172 12.66 8.65 -10.65
N LEU A 173 12.44 9.96 -10.44
CA LEU A 173 13.51 10.86 -9.95
C LEU A 173 14.04 10.40 -8.57
N GLY A 174 13.13 10.01 -7.67
CA GLY A 174 13.54 9.47 -6.36
C GLY A 174 14.30 8.16 -6.47
N SER A 175 13.85 7.26 -7.34
CA SER A 175 14.39 5.91 -7.43
C SER A 175 15.73 5.82 -8.18
N VAL A 176 16.03 6.74 -9.09
CA VAL A 176 17.35 6.81 -9.72
C VAL A 176 18.46 7.04 -8.69
N LEU A 177 18.21 7.84 -7.65
CA LEU A 177 19.18 8.01 -6.56
C LEU A 177 19.39 6.70 -5.77
N MET A 178 18.32 5.94 -5.53
CA MET A 178 18.42 4.62 -4.91
C MET A 178 19.23 3.65 -5.77
N LEU A 179 19.09 3.69 -7.11
CA LEU A 179 19.93 2.87 -8.00
C LEU A 179 21.42 3.19 -7.86
N VAL A 180 21.76 4.48 -7.80
CA VAL A 180 23.16 4.91 -7.58
C VAL A 180 23.66 4.38 -6.24
N ALA A 181 22.84 4.41 -5.20
CA ALA A 181 23.20 3.85 -3.90
C ALA A 181 23.39 2.32 -3.96
N ILE A 182 22.54 1.57 -4.66
CA ILE A 182 22.70 0.12 -4.84
C ILE A 182 24.01 -0.22 -5.55
N ILE A 183 24.36 0.51 -6.60
CA ILE A 183 25.65 0.34 -7.31
C ILE A 183 26.82 0.63 -6.34
N SER A 184 26.71 1.71 -5.54
CA SER A 184 27.73 2.06 -4.56
C SER A 184 27.89 0.99 -3.47
N ILE A 185 26.78 0.41 -2.99
CA ILE A 185 26.79 -0.70 -2.02
C ILE A 185 27.54 -1.90 -2.61
N TYR A 186 27.23 -2.28 -3.85
CA TYR A 186 27.93 -3.37 -4.52
C TYR A 186 29.44 -3.12 -4.61
N TRP A 187 29.87 -1.88 -4.94
CA TRP A 187 31.28 -1.51 -4.99
C TRP A 187 31.98 -1.62 -3.63
N ILE A 188 31.27 -1.34 -2.54
CA ILE A 188 31.81 -1.37 -1.18
C ILE A 188 31.84 -2.80 -0.63
N SER A 189 30.80 -3.58 -0.85
CA SER A 189 30.58 -4.88 -0.19
C SER A 189 30.85 -6.10 -1.10
N GLY A 190 30.90 -5.89 -2.42
CA GLY A 190 31.03 -6.98 -3.39
C GLY A 190 29.78 -7.84 -3.56
N THR A 191 28.62 -7.44 -2.96
CA THR A 191 27.36 -8.21 -3.01
C THR A 191 26.14 -7.30 -3.02
N THR A 192 25.04 -7.80 -3.62
CA THR A 192 23.70 -7.20 -3.56
C THR A 192 22.71 -8.03 -2.72
N ASP A 193 23.17 -9.17 -2.19
CA ASP A 193 22.38 -10.06 -1.33
C ASP A 193 22.09 -9.40 0.02
N VAL A 194 20.83 -9.17 0.33
CA VAL A 194 20.38 -8.46 1.53
C VAL A 194 20.82 -9.16 2.81
N ILE A 195 20.80 -10.50 2.86
CA ILE A 195 21.20 -11.27 4.05
C ILE A 195 22.68 -11.07 4.31
N LYS A 196 23.51 -11.18 3.27
CA LYS A 196 24.96 -10.95 3.37
C LYS A 196 25.29 -9.50 3.74
N LEU A 197 24.49 -8.54 3.26
CA LEU A 197 24.68 -7.13 3.60
C LEU A 197 24.37 -6.83 5.07
N TYR A 198 23.40 -7.53 5.67
CA TYR A 198 23.14 -7.42 7.11
C TYR A 198 24.33 -7.91 7.95
N GLU A 199 25.00 -8.97 7.50
CA GLU A 199 26.19 -9.51 8.16
C GLU A 199 27.43 -8.62 7.90
N PHE A 200 27.58 -8.09 6.69
CA PHE A 200 28.69 -7.22 6.29
C PHE A 200 28.73 -5.92 7.10
N GLY A 201 27.58 -5.32 7.36
CA GLY A 201 27.44 -4.06 8.08
C GLY A 201 28.15 -2.90 7.37
N ILE A 202 27.40 -2.01 6.76
CA ILE A 202 27.93 -0.85 6.00
C ILE A 202 28.60 0.15 6.97
N ASP A 203 29.84 0.56 6.67
CA ASP A 203 30.60 1.55 7.46
C ASP A 203 29.82 2.87 7.62
N ALA A 204 29.77 3.40 8.84
CA ALA A 204 29.05 4.61 9.22
C ALA A 204 29.34 5.81 8.32
N LYS A 205 30.57 5.94 7.80
CA LYS A 205 30.99 7.04 6.91
C LYS A 205 30.19 7.10 5.60
N TYR A 206 29.68 5.96 5.12
CA TYR A 206 28.91 5.89 3.88
C TYR A 206 27.41 5.95 4.14
N GLN A 207 26.94 5.58 5.34
CA GLN A 207 25.52 5.38 5.62
C GLN A 207 24.68 6.61 5.36
N ASN A 208 25.12 7.81 5.71
CA ASN A 208 24.33 9.04 5.55
C ASN A 208 23.95 9.32 4.08
N LEU A 209 24.89 9.19 3.15
CA LEU A 209 24.63 9.45 1.72
C LEU A 209 23.76 8.33 1.12
N LEU A 210 24.06 7.07 1.45
CA LEU A 210 23.30 5.93 0.96
C LEU A 210 21.87 5.96 1.51
N TRP A 211 21.71 6.28 2.79
CA TRP A 211 20.40 6.44 3.42
C TRP A 211 19.57 7.55 2.74
N LEU A 212 20.15 8.73 2.50
CA LEU A 212 19.47 9.83 1.82
C LEU A 212 19.03 9.45 0.39
N ALA A 213 19.82 8.65 -0.31
CA ALA A 213 19.47 8.15 -1.63
C ALA A 213 18.30 7.15 -1.59
N PHE A 214 18.27 6.22 -0.63
CA PHE A 214 17.13 5.34 -0.38
C PHE A 214 15.91 6.12 0.12
N PHE A 215 16.13 7.06 1.04
CA PHE A 215 15.10 7.95 1.56
C PHE A 215 14.40 8.74 0.44
N SER A 216 15.12 9.26 -0.54
CA SER A 216 14.51 10.02 -1.65
C SER A 216 13.48 9.18 -2.40
N SER A 217 13.77 7.91 -2.65
CA SER A 217 12.87 6.97 -3.31
C SER A 217 11.65 6.64 -2.43
N PHE A 218 11.90 6.28 -1.18
CA PHE A 218 10.84 5.86 -0.28
C PHE A 218 9.96 7.03 0.17
N ALA A 219 10.51 8.23 0.37
CA ALA A 219 9.76 9.43 0.72
C ALA A 219 8.78 9.84 -0.39
N VAL A 220 9.20 9.76 -1.65
CA VAL A 220 8.31 10.05 -2.77
C VAL A 220 7.20 9.02 -2.86
N LYS A 221 7.50 7.73 -2.74
CA LYS A 221 6.53 6.65 -2.95
C LYS A 221 5.60 6.44 -1.75
N THR A 222 6.06 6.71 -0.49
CA THR A 222 5.23 6.70 0.74
C THR A 222 4.24 7.86 0.80
N PRO A 223 4.22 8.78 0.01
CA PRO A 223 4.13 10.20 -0.24
C PRO A 223 4.33 11.06 1.02
N MET A 224 5.56 11.16 1.48
CA MET A 224 5.91 12.06 2.58
C MET A 224 5.76 13.53 2.18
N TRP A 225 5.41 14.38 3.12
CA TRP A 225 5.48 15.82 2.91
C TRP A 225 6.96 16.24 2.76
N PRO A 226 7.35 17.13 1.78
CA PRO A 226 6.51 17.86 0.81
C PRO A 226 6.35 17.16 -0.56
N VAL A 227 6.92 15.98 -0.77
CA VAL A 227 6.97 15.29 -2.08
C VAL A 227 5.71 14.44 -2.38
N HIS A 228 4.60 14.71 -1.72
CA HIS A 228 3.33 13.96 -1.79
C HIS A 228 2.37 14.40 -2.90
N THR A 229 2.63 15.55 -3.56
CA THR A 229 1.62 16.23 -4.40
C THR A 229 1.21 15.47 -5.66
N TRP A 230 1.95 14.45 -6.04
CA TRP A 230 1.61 13.55 -7.15
C TRP A 230 0.41 12.63 -6.81
N LEU A 231 0.27 12.24 -5.53
CA LEU A 231 -0.69 11.23 -5.11
C LEU A 231 -2.15 11.66 -5.29
N PRO A 232 -2.60 12.85 -4.82
CA PRO A 232 -3.96 13.31 -5.06
C PRO A 232 -4.31 13.42 -6.55
N ASP A 233 -3.39 13.91 -7.38
CA ASP A 233 -3.61 14.03 -8.82
C ASP A 233 -3.74 12.66 -9.49
N ALA A 234 -2.87 11.71 -9.12
CA ALA A 234 -2.92 10.34 -9.63
C ALA A 234 -4.25 9.64 -9.25
N HIS A 235 -4.67 9.73 -7.97
CA HIS A 235 -5.91 9.12 -7.50
C HIS A 235 -7.17 9.70 -8.15
N VAL A 236 -7.21 11.02 -8.31
CA VAL A 236 -8.38 11.70 -8.91
C VAL A 236 -8.59 11.24 -10.35
N GLU A 237 -7.52 11.09 -11.10
CA GLU A 237 -7.60 10.73 -12.50
C GLU A 237 -7.67 9.20 -12.74
N ALA A 238 -7.03 8.40 -11.89
CA ALA A 238 -7.04 6.94 -12.06
C ALA A 238 -8.47 6.35 -12.07
N PRO A 239 -8.72 5.29 -12.87
CA PRO A 239 -9.94 4.49 -12.73
C PRO A 239 -10.02 3.88 -11.33
N THR A 240 -11.23 3.53 -10.85
CA THR A 240 -11.44 3.08 -9.47
C THR A 240 -10.50 1.94 -9.05
N ALA A 241 -10.39 0.88 -9.87
CA ALA A 241 -9.46 -0.23 -9.59
C ALA A 241 -7.99 0.21 -9.54
N GLY A 242 -7.57 1.17 -10.39
CA GLY A 242 -6.23 1.78 -10.34
C GLY A 242 -5.99 2.53 -9.02
N SER A 243 -6.97 3.32 -8.57
CA SER A 243 -6.90 4.01 -7.26
C SER A 243 -6.82 3.01 -6.09
N VAL A 244 -7.55 1.90 -6.18
CA VAL A 244 -7.52 0.84 -5.16
C VAL A 244 -6.12 0.23 -5.06
N LEU A 245 -5.52 -0.22 -6.17
CA LEU A 245 -4.17 -0.82 -6.16
C LEU A 245 -3.09 0.17 -5.73
N LEU A 246 -3.20 1.43 -6.18
CA LEU A 246 -2.28 2.50 -5.79
C LEU A 246 -2.30 2.74 -4.28
N ALA A 247 -3.50 2.89 -3.69
CA ALA A 247 -3.66 3.15 -2.26
C ALA A 247 -3.38 1.92 -1.39
N ALA A 248 -3.86 0.73 -1.81
CA ALA A 248 -3.78 -0.47 -1.00
C ALA A 248 -2.36 -1.03 -0.92
N ILE A 249 -1.59 -1.03 -2.02
CA ILE A 249 -0.34 -1.78 -2.11
C ILE A 249 0.86 -0.89 -2.43
N LEU A 250 0.79 -0.05 -3.47
CA LEU A 250 1.97 0.66 -3.99
C LEU A 250 2.62 1.58 -2.94
N LEU A 251 1.82 2.23 -2.09
CA LEU A 251 2.35 3.05 -0.99
C LEU A 251 3.12 2.22 0.05
N LYS A 252 2.68 0.97 0.29
CA LYS A 252 3.27 0.08 1.30
C LYS A 252 4.62 -0.47 0.90
N MET A 253 4.91 -0.55 -0.40
CA MET A 253 6.24 -0.96 -0.88
C MET A 253 7.34 -0.05 -0.33
N ALA A 254 7.09 1.25 -0.18
CA ALA A 254 8.06 2.18 0.39
C ALA A 254 8.12 2.11 1.92
N GLY A 255 6.97 1.94 2.60
CA GLY A 255 6.95 1.67 4.05
C GLY A 255 7.72 0.40 4.41
N TYR A 256 7.52 -0.68 3.64
CA TYR A 256 8.33 -1.89 3.72
C TYR A 256 9.82 -1.61 3.46
N GLY A 257 10.13 -0.77 2.46
CA GLY A 257 11.50 -0.37 2.15
C GLY A 257 12.20 0.36 3.30
N PHE A 258 11.50 1.25 4.01
CA PHE A 258 12.03 1.88 5.22
C PHE A 258 12.38 0.85 6.31
N ILE A 259 11.48 -0.10 6.57
CA ILE A 259 11.73 -1.15 7.58
C ILE A 259 12.89 -2.04 7.12
N ARG A 260 12.85 -2.54 5.89
CA ARG A 260 13.79 -3.55 5.39
C ARG A 260 15.19 -2.99 5.12
N PHE A 261 15.28 -1.80 4.54
CA PHE A 261 16.56 -1.27 4.06
C PHE A 261 17.05 -0.09 4.89
N SER A 262 16.21 0.90 5.21
CA SER A 262 16.69 2.05 5.98
C SER A 262 17.10 1.66 7.39
N LEU A 263 16.27 0.89 8.10
CA LEU A 263 16.61 0.39 9.43
C LEU A 263 17.63 -0.76 9.37
N GLY A 264 17.47 -1.69 8.42
CA GLY A 264 18.29 -2.89 8.35
C GLY A 264 19.73 -2.65 7.90
N LEU A 265 19.95 -1.78 6.90
CA LEU A 265 21.27 -1.54 6.31
C LEU A 265 21.99 -0.31 6.87
N PHE A 266 21.25 0.70 7.34
CA PHE A 266 21.79 2.00 7.70
C PHE A 266 21.36 2.45 9.11
N PRO A 267 21.62 1.69 10.16
CA PRO A 267 21.14 2.00 11.51
C PRO A 267 21.67 3.34 12.04
N VAL A 268 22.96 3.65 11.81
CA VAL A 268 23.56 4.91 12.28
C VAL A 268 22.94 6.12 11.60
N ALA A 269 22.74 6.06 10.28
CA ALA A 269 22.09 7.13 9.54
C ALA A 269 20.61 7.25 9.93
N SER A 270 19.91 6.15 10.16
CA SER A 270 18.52 6.15 10.61
C SER A 270 18.35 6.88 11.94
N GLU A 271 19.27 6.68 12.89
CA GLU A 271 19.28 7.42 14.16
C GLU A 271 19.50 8.92 13.93
N VAL A 272 20.48 9.29 13.11
CA VAL A 272 20.79 10.69 12.80
C VAL A 272 19.61 11.40 12.15
N PHE A 273 18.88 10.74 11.24
CA PHE A 273 17.78 11.34 10.50
C PHE A 273 16.39 11.12 11.13
N THR A 274 16.27 10.40 12.22
CA THR A 274 14.99 10.23 12.95
C THR A 274 14.31 11.54 13.31
N PRO A 275 14.99 12.59 13.81
CA PRO A 275 14.34 13.89 14.06
C PRO A 275 13.75 14.53 12.80
N LEU A 276 14.43 14.39 11.65
CA LEU A 276 13.91 14.85 10.36
C LEU A 276 12.63 14.10 9.97
N ILE A 277 12.65 12.75 10.11
CA ILE A 277 11.47 11.94 9.81
C ILE A 277 10.31 12.30 10.71
N TYR A 278 10.53 12.51 12.00
CA TYR A 278 9.50 12.94 12.95
C TYR A 278 8.88 14.27 12.54
N ALA A 279 9.69 15.26 12.20
CA ALA A 279 9.21 16.56 11.74
C ALA A 279 8.36 16.43 10.48
N LEU A 280 8.86 15.72 9.45
CA LEU A 280 8.13 15.54 8.19
C LEU A 280 6.83 14.73 8.39
N SER A 281 6.84 13.71 9.25
CA SER A 281 5.67 12.89 9.56
C SER A 281 4.59 13.68 10.31
N VAL A 282 4.96 14.46 11.34
CA VAL A 282 4.01 15.31 12.07
C VAL A 282 3.42 16.37 11.16
N ILE A 283 4.24 17.01 10.32
CA ILE A 283 3.75 17.98 9.31
C ILE A 283 2.79 17.27 8.35
N ALA A 284 3.13 16.10 7.83
CA ALA A 284 2.25 15.33 6.98
C ALA A 284 0.92 15.04 7.67
N ILE A 285 0.94 14.50 8.90
CA ILE A 285 -0.25 14.16 9.67
C ILE A 285 -1.17 15.39 9.85
N ILE A 286 -0.65 16.51 10.31
CA ILE A 286 -1.46 17.70 10.62
C ILE A 286 -1.87 18.44 9.34
N VAL A 287 -0.90 18.80 8.50
CA VAL A 287 -1.16 19.68 7.34
C VAL A 287 -2.04 18.97 6.31
N THR A 288 -1.76 17.68 6.01
CA THR A 288 -2.57 16.99 4.99
C THR A 288 -3.96 16.63 5.49
N SER A 289 -4.15 16.42 6.81
CA SER A 289 -5.47 16.28 7.41
C SER A 289 -6.29 17.57 7.32
N LEU A 290 -5.67 18.74 7.55
CA LEU A 290 -6.33 20.04 7.34
C LEU A 290 -6.66 20.28 5.86
N ILE A 291 -5.77 19.88 4.94
CA ILE A 291 -6.05 19.95 3.51
C ILE A 291 -7.21 19.02 3.14
N ALA A 292 -7.25 17.80 3.68
CA ALA A 292 -8.34 16.85 3.46
C ALA A 292 -9.69 17.42 3.91
N LEU A 293 -9.73 18.09 5.06
CA LEU A 293 -10.94 18.73 5.60
C LEU A 293 -11.56 19.74 4.62
N MET A 294 -10.72 20.45 3.85
CA MET A 294 -11.15 21.52 2.93
C MET A 294 -11.46 21.00 1.51
N GLN A 295 -11.33 19.71 1.24
CA GLN A 295 -11.58 19.17 -0.11
C GLN A 295 -13.09 19.11 -0.42
N GLU A 296 -13.40 19.42 -1.67
CA GLU A 296 -14.75 19.31 -2.25
C GLU A 296 -14.94 18.02 -3.06
N ASP A 297 -13.85 17.40 -3.52
CA ASP A 297 -13.83 16.12 -4.25
C ASP A 297 -13.55 14.97 -3.28
N MET A 298 -14.45 13.95 -3.24
CA MET A 298 -14.34 12.79 -2.35
C MET A 298 -13.05 12.00 -2.57
N LYS A 299 -12.62 11.78 -3.83
CA LYS A 299 -11.37 11.07 -4.14
C LYS A 299 -10.15 11.84 -3.63
N LYS A 300 -10.18 13.17 -3.77
CA LYS A 300 -9.10 14.03 -3.30
C LYS A 300 -8.98 14.02 -1.78
N LEU A 301 -10.12 14.06 -1.08
CA LEU A 301 -10.18 13.97 0.37
C LEU A 301 -9.55 12.66 0.85
N ILE A 302 -9.96 11.52 0.28
CA ILE A 302 -9.43 10.19 0.64
C ILE A 302 -7.93 10.09 0.29
N ALA A 303 -7.48 10.68 -0.82
CA ALA A 303 -6.06 10.69 -1.18
C ALA A 303 -5.21 11.47 -0.17
N TYR A 304 -5.66 12.65 0.30
CA TYR A 304 -4.95 13.40 1.34
C TYR A 304 -5.00 12.70 2.71
N SER A 305 -6.11 12.02 3.04
CA SER A 305 -6.16 11.19 4.25
C SER A 305 -5.11 10.06 4.21
N SER A 306 -4.87 9.48 3.03
CA SER A 306 -3.82 8.47 2.86
C SER A 306 -2.42 9.02 3.14
N VAL A 307 -2.12 10.27 2.77
CA VAL A 307 -0.85 10.93 3.11
C VAL A 307 -0.70 11.07 4.63
N ALA A 308 -1.77 11.46 5.33
CA ALA A 308 -1.76 11.57 6.79
C ALA A 308 -1.53 10.21 7.47
N HIS A 309 -2.24 9.14 7.04
CA HIS A 309 -2.05 7.80 7.58
C HIS A 309 -0.65 7.23 7.31
N MET A 310 -0.08 7.50 6.13
CA MET A 310 1.31 7.12 5.86
C MET A 310 2.31 7.95 6.69
N GLY A 311 1.95 9.17 7.11
CA GLY A 311 2.69 9.94 8.09
C GLY A 311 2.77 9.23 9.46
N PHE A 312 1.68 8.61 9.92
CA PHE A 312 1.72 7.75 11.12
C PHE A 312 2.63 6.53 10.91
N VAL A 313 2.57 5.90 9.75
CA VAL A 313 3.44 4.75 9.42
C VAL A 313 4.91 5.14 9.50
N THR A 314 5.33 6.21 8.84
CA THR A 314 6.74 6.64 8.89
C THR A 314 7.17 7.07 10.29
N LEU A 315 6.28 7.69 11.04
CA LEU A 315 6.51 8.04 12.44
C LEU A 315 6.80 6.78 13.28
N GLY A 316 5.94 5.75 13.20
CA GLY A 316 6.08 4.53 13.98
C GLY A 316 7.30 3.68 13.60
N VAL A 317 7.64 3.62 12.30
CA VAL A 317 8.83 2.88 11.82
C VAL A 317 10.11 3.41 12.47
N PHE A 318 10.28 4.72 12.61
CA PHE A 318 11.51 5.34 13.11
C PHE A 318 11.54 5.54 14.63
N THR A 319 10.57 5.01 15.38
CA THR A 319 10.66 4.95 16.86
C THR A 319 11.67 3.92 17.35
N ILE A 320 12.00 2.92 16.53
CA ILE A 320 12.82 1.75 16.91
C ILE A 320 12.24 1.02 18.14
N GLN A 321 10.97 1.24 18.42
CA GLN A 321 10.22 0.54 19.46
C GLN A 321 9.37 -0.57 18.82
N GLN A 322 9.28 -1.73 19.50
CA GLN A 322 8.51 -2.87 19.00
C GLN A 322 7.09 -2.45 18.63
N GLN A 323 6.37 -1.78 19.54
CA GLN A 323 4.99 -1.34 19.29
C GLN A 323 4.89 -0.36 18.11
N GLY A 324 5.89 0.51 17.93
CA GLY A 324 5.91 1.47 16.82
C GLY A 324 6.04 0.80 15.46
N ILE A 325 6.96 -0.16 15.33
CA ILE A 325 7.19 -0.89 14.06
C ILE A 325 6.03 -1.85 13.78
N GLU A 326 5.59 -2.64 14.77
CA GLU A 326 4.42 -3.52 14.64
C GLU A 326 3.17 -2.73 14.27
N GLY A 327 2.91 -1.63 14.98
CA GLY A 327 1.81 -0.72 14.68
C GLY A 327 1.89 -0.16 13.26
N SER A 328 3.08 0.16 12.76
CA SER A 328 3.29 0.64 11.38
C SER A 328 2.95 -0.41 10.35
N ILE A 329 3.34 -1.67 10.56
CA ILE A 329 2.99 -2.77 9.66
C ILE A 329 1.48 -3.02 9.68
N ILE A 330 0.85 -3.09 10.87
CA ILE A 330 -0.59 -3.26 11.02
C ILE A 330 -1.34 -2.09 10.39
N GLN A 331 -0.87 -0.85 10.58
CA GLN A 331 -1.46 0.33 9.95
C GLN A 331 -1.37 0.29 8.42
N MET A 332 -0.27 -0.19 7.86
CA MET A 332 -0.16 -0.40 6.42
C MET A 332 -1.16 -1.43 5.90
N ILE A 333 -1.36 -2.54 6.59
CA ILE A 333 -2.35 -3.57 6.22
C ILE A 333 -3.77 -3.01 6.36
N SER A 334 -4.09 -2.39 7.50
CA SER A 334 -5.39 -1.78 7.75
C SER A 334 -5.72 -0.67 6.74
N HIS A 335 -4.78 0.27 6.53
CA HIS A 335 -4.96 1.30 5.52
C HIS A 335 -5.15 0.70 4.12
N GLY A 336 -4.50 -0.43 3.81
CA GLY A 336 -4.70 -1.16 2.55
C GLY A 336 -6.15 -1.59 2.37
N LEU A 337 -6.76 -2.19 3.39
CA LEU A 337 -8.15 -2.63 3.38
C LEU A 337 -9.14 -1.45 3.34
N VAL A 338 -8.95 -0.49 4.24
CA VAL A 338 -9.88 0.64 4.43
C VAL A 338 -9.83 1.62 3.25
N SER A 339 -8.64 1.97 2.76
CA SER A 339 -8.51 2.89 1.61
C SER A 339 -9.05 2.25 0.33
N ALA A 340 -8.79 0.95 0.11
CA ALA A 340 -9.40 0.21 -1.00
C ALA A 340 -10.92 0.32 -0.96
N ALA A 341 -11.51 0.06 0.21
CA ALA A 341 -12.95 0.12 0.41
C ALA A 341 -13.52 1.53 0.20
N LEU A 342 -12.85 2.57 0.73
CA LEU A 342 -13.28 3.96 0.54
C LEU A 342 -13.23 4.38 -0.92
N PHE A 343 -12.18 4.03 -1.68
CA PHE A 343 -12.13 4.30 -3.12
C PHE A 343 -13.21 3.54 -3.90
N LEU A 344 -13.52 2.31 -3.51
CA LEU A 344 -14.63 1.54 -4.09
C LEU A 344 -15.97 2.19 -3.76
N CYS A 345 -16.20 2.64 -2.53
CA CYS A 345 -17.40 3.39 -2.16
C CYS A 345 -17.58 4.66 -3.02
N VAL A 346 -16.51 5.42 -3.24
CA VAL A 346 -16.58 6.57 -4.16
C VAL A 346 -16.83 6.12 -5.61
N GLY A 347 -16.25 4.99 -6.03
CA GLY A 347 -16.51 4.39 -7.35
C GLY A 347 -17.98 4.07 -7.56
N VAL A 348 -18.62 3.43 -6.59
CA VAL A 348 -20.05 3.05 -6.61
C VAL A 348 -20.96 4.25 -6.85
N VAL A 349 -20.78 5.35 -6.12
CA VAL A 349 -21.62 6.54 -6.30
C VAL A 349 -21.25 7.32 -7.56
N TYR A 350 -19.96 7.31 -7.95
CA TYR A 350 -19.50 7.93 -9.18
C TYR A 350 -20.06 7.24 -10.44
N ASP A 351 -20.11 5.92 -10.47
CA ASP A 351 -20.64 5.16 -11.62
C ASP A 351 -22.13 5.46 -11.87
N ARG A 352 -22.87 5.88 -10.83
CA ARG A 352 -24.29 6.23 -10.91
C ARG A 352 -24.53 7.70 -11.23
N MET A 353 -23.73 8.61 -10.64
CA MET A 353 -23.97 10.06 -10.71
C MET A 353 -22.97 10.81 -11.60
N HIS A 354 -21.89 10.15 -12.03
CA HIS A 354 -20.78 10.75 -12.78
C HIS A 354 -20.21 12.04 -12.14
N SER A 355 -20.40 12.21 -10.83
CA SER A 355 -19.86 13.32 -10.03
C SER A 355 -19.11 12.79 -8.83
N ARG A 356 -17.99 13.45 -8.48
CA ARG A 356 -17.21 13.19 -7.27
C ARG A 356 -17.33 14.32 -6.24
N LEU A 357 -18.04 15.38 -6.61
CA LEU A 357 -18.22 16.54 -5.74
C LEU A 357 -19.15 16.20 -4.56
N ILE A 358 -18.70 16.48 -3.37
CA ILE A 358 -19.46 16.24 -2.14
C ILE A 358 -20.80 17.00 -2.16
N SER A 359 -20.81 18.20 -2.76
CA SER A 359 -22.02 19.04 -2.90
C SER A 359 -23.10 18.43 -3.82
N SER A 360 -22.75 17.46 -4.66
CA SER A 360 -23.72 16.76 -5.53
C SER A 360 -24.58 15.75 -4.76
N TYR A 361 -24.22 15.43 -3.53
CA TYR A 361 -24.84 14.39 -2.70
C TYR A 361 -25.52 15.03 -1.47
N GLY A 362 -26.31 14.22 -0.78
CA GLY A 362 -26.99 14.55 0.48
C GLY A 362 -28.24 13.70 0.66
N GLY A 363 -28.44 13.15 1.86
CA GLY A 363 -29.62 12.36 2.22
C GLY A 363 -29.74 11.00 1.56
N ILE A 364 -28.64 10.44 1.03
CA ILE A 364 -28.67 9.18 0.28
C ILE A 364 -28.98 7.95 1.14
N VAL A 365 -28.93 8.07 2.48
CA VAL A 365 -29.24 6.98 3.41
C VAL A 365 -30.62 6.36 3.19
N THR A 366 -31.60 7.16 2.78
CA THR A 366 -32.98 6.71 2.53
C THR A 366 -33.13 5.98 1.21
N ILE A 367 -32.20 6.16 0.28
CA ILE A 367 -32.24 5.61 -1.08
C ILE A 367 -31.37 4.36 -1.19
N ILE A 368 -30.13 4.44 -0.66
CA ILE A 368 -29.14 3.38 -0.75
C ILE A 368 -28.63 2.99 0.67
N PRO A 369 -29.47 2.38 1.50
CA PRO A 369 -29.15 2.08 2.89
C PRO A 369 -28.00 1.07 3.05
N LYS A 370 -27.89 0.04 2.20
CA LYS A 370 -26.80 -0.95 2.28
C LYS A 370 -25.44 -0.30 2.04
N TYR A 371 -25.36 0.55 1.02
CA TYR A 371 -24.17 1.37 0.77
C TYR A 371 -23.81 2.21 1.99
N SER A 372 -24.78 2.90 2.56
CA SER A 372 -24.57 3.81 3.68
C SER A 372 -24.00 3.08 4.92
N ILE A 373 -24.48 1.86 5.21
CA ILE A 373 -23.96 1.04 6.32
C ILE A 373 -22.49 0.66 6.08
N LEU A 374 -22.15 0.13 4.88
CA LEU A 374 -20.78 -0.29 4.58
C LEU A 374 -19.84 0.91 4.53
N PHE A 375 -20.27 2.03 3.95
CA PHE A 375 -19.48 3.26 3.95
C PHE A 375 -19.24 3.80 5.36
N MET A 376 -20.21 3.65 6.32
CA MET A 376 -20.01 4.00 7.72
C MET A 376 -18.91 3.14 8.36
N ILE A 377 -18.92 1.82 8.14
CA ILE A 377 -17.89 0.92 8.69
C ILE A 377 -16.49 1.41 8.29
N PHE A 378 -16.29 1.70 7.00
CA PHE A 378 -14.98 2.15 6.51
C PHE A 378 -14.64 3.58 6.95
N THR A 379 -15.63 4.45 7.08
CA THR A 379 -15.45 5.79 7.66
C THR A 379 -14.97 5.70 9.11
N LEU A 380 -15.60 4.85 9.92
CA LEU A 380 -15.22 4.61 11.31
C LEU A 380 -13.85 3.94 11.43
N ALA A 381 -13.52 3.03 10.51
CA ALA A 381 -12.20 2.41 10.47
C ALA A 381 -11.09 3.40 10.08
N ALA A 382 -11.38 4.33 9.17
CA ALA A 382 -10.44 5.37 8.74
C ALA A 382 -10.16 6.43 9.82
N LEU A 383 -11.08 6.66 10.76
CA LEU A 383 -10.86 7.55 11.89
C LEU A 383 -10.28 6.85 13.13
N GLY A 384 -9.99 5.54 13.02
CA GLY A 384 -9.41 4.78 14.13
C GLY A 384 -10.40 4.49 15.27
N LEU A 385 -11.65 4.13 14.98
CA LEU A 385 -12.60 3.71 16.01
C LEU A 385 -12.18 2.37 16.64
N PRO A 386 -12.14 2.25 18.00
CA PRO A 386 -11.93 0.96 18.66
C PRO A 386 -12.86 -0.14 18.13
N GLY A 387 -12.30 -1.33 17.86
CA GLY A 387 -13.00 -2.43 17.20
C GLY A 387 -12.82 -2.47 15.69
N THR A 388 -12.00 -1.59 15.13
CA THR A 388 -11.57 -1.62 13.73
C THR A 388 -10.06 -1.76 13.62
N SER A 389 -9.58 -2.31 12.52
CA SER A 389 -8.14 -2.54 12.30
C SER A 389 -7.30 -1.25 12.28
N GLY A 390 -7.90 -0.11 11.88
CA GLY A 390 -7.24 1.20 11.89
C GLY A 390 -6.85 1.66 13.28
N PHE A 391 -7.71 1.43 14.26
CA PHE A 391 -7.41 1.75 15.66
C PHE A 391 -6.18 1.00 16.17
N VAL A 392 -6.08 -0.29 15.87
CA VAL A 392 -4.97 -1.13 16.36
C VAL A 392 -3.62 -0.59 15.88
N GLY A 393 -3.51 -0.30 14.58
CA GLY A 393 -2.28 0.24 14.00
C GLY A 393 -1.90 1.60 14.56
N GLU A 394 -2.81 2.56 14.54
CA GLU A 394 -2.55 3.94 15.01
C GLU A 394 -2.27 4.00 16.52
N PHE A 395 -3.00 3.22 17.30
CA PHE A 395 -2.79 3.16 18.75
C PHE A 395 -1.40 2.61 19.10
N LEU A 396 -0.98 1.50 18.47
CA LEU A 396 0.36 0.94 18.69
C LEU A 396 1.46 1.91 18.26
N ILE A 397 1.29 2.61 17.13
CA ILE A 397 2.22 3.66 16.69
C ILE A 397 2.34 4.75 17.77
N LEU A 398 1.22 5.29 18.23
CA LEU A 398 1.21 6.34 19.26
C LEU A 398 1.84 5.86 20.56
N MET A 399 1.64 4.60 20.97
CA MET A 399 2.29 4.01 22.13
C MET A 399 3.81 3.92 21.95
N GLY A 400 4.28 3.51 20.77
CA GLY A 400 5.71 3.47 20.45
C GLY A 400 6.33 4.87 20.46
N VAL A 401 5.68 5.82 19.81
CA VAL A 401 6.12 7.23 19.76
C VAL A 401 6.13 7.86 21.15
N PHE A 402 5.12 7.57 21.98
CA PHE A 402 5.04 8.11 23.33
C PHE A 402 6.21 7.66 24.22
N LYS A 403 6.67 6.41 24.05
CA LYS A 403 7.83 5.89 24.77
C LYS A 403 9.15 6.55 24.34
N ASP A 404 9.24 6.94 23.08
CA ASP A 404 10.43 7.55 22.50
C ASP A 404 10.43 9.08 22.65
N ASN A 405 9.34 9.76 22.26
CA ASN A 405 9.24 11.21 22.29
C ASN A 405 7.81 11.68 22.59
N PHE A 406 7.58 12.11 23.82
CA PHE A 406 6.27 12.57 24.31
C PHE A 406 5.68 13.73 23.48
N LEU A 407 6.50 14.73 23.10
CA LEU A 407 6.01 15.89 22.34
C LEU A 407 5.52 15.49 20.95
N VAL A 408 6.27 14.62 20.29
CA VAL A 408 5.90 14.11 18.96
C VAL A 408 4.60 13.31 19.04
N ALA A 409 4.42 12.50 20.09
CA ALA A 409 3.18 11.75 20.32
C ALA A 409 1.97 12.68 20.50
N VAL A 410 2.11 13.75 21.28
CA VAL A 410 1.06 14.75 21.47
C VAL A 410 0.70 15.42 20.14
N LEU A 411 1.68 15.84 19.36
CA LEU A 411 1.44 16.48 18.06
C LEU A 411 0.78 15.50 17.06
N ALA A 412 1.22 14.25 17.02
CA ALA A 412 0.59 13.23 16.18
C ALA A 412 -0.87 12.95 16.57
N SER A 413 -1.19 12.96 17.88
CA SER A 413 -2.55 12.75 18.38
C SER A 413 -3.54 13.82 17.90
N ILE A 414 -3.08 15.07 17.61
CA ILE A 414 -3.91 16.10 16.99
C ILE A 414 -4.42 15.60 15.61
N GLY A 415 -3.61 14.86 14.87
CA GLY A 415 -3.99 14.29 13.59
C GLY A 415 -5.17 13.33 13.67
N VAL A 416 -5.28 12.54 14.74
CA VAL A 416 -6.42 11.64 14.97
C VAL A 416 -7.73 12.46 15.12
N ILE A 417 -7.68 13.58 15.86
CA ILE A 417 -8.83 14.47 16.04
C ILE A 417 -9.26 15.07 14.72
N ILE A 418 -8.30 15.60 13.93
CA ILE A 418 -8.60 16.18 12.62
C ILE A 418 -9.09 15.09 11.65
N GLY A 419 -8.52 13.87 11.73
CA GLY A 419 -8.95 12.69 11.00
C GLY A 419 -10.43 12.38 11.22
N ALA A 420 -10.84 12.31 12.47
CA ALA A 420 -12.23 12.12 12.83
C ALA A 420 -13.12 13.24 12.28
N ALA A 421 -12.67 14.49 12.35
CA ALA A 421 -13.42 15.63 11.86
C ALA A 421 -13.70 15.56 10.35
N TYR A 422 -12.67 15.33 9.49
CA TYR A 422 -12.90 15.31 8.03
C TYR A 422 -13.67 14.07 7.58
N MET A 423 -13.45 12.90 8.18
CA MET A 423 -14.15 11.67 7.80
C MET A 423 -15.63 11.71 8.19
N LEU A 424 -15.95 12.11 9.42
CA LEU A 424 -17.35 12.26 9.86
C LEU A 424 -18.06 13.38 9.11
N TRP A 425 -17.36 14.46 8.78
CA TRP A 425 -17.95 15.54 7.97
C TRP A 425 -18.20 15.11 6.54
N LEU A 426 -17.30 14.33 5.92
CA LEU A 426 -17.54 13.70 4.62
C LEU A 426 -18.80 12.84 4.67
N TYR A 427 -18.87 11.93 5.63
CA TYR A 427 -20.01 11.03 5.77
C TYR A 427 -21.32 11.79 5.98
N LYS A 428 -21.31 12.80 6.87
CA LYS A 428 -22.48 13.65 7.13
C LYS A 428 -22.98 14.34 5.87
N ARG A 429 -22.07 14.92 5.08
CA ARG A 429 -22.43 15.69 3.87
C ARG A 429 -22.96 14.78 2.74
N VAL A 430 -22.43 13.57 2.63
CA VAL A 430 -22.81 12.64 1.55
C VAL A 430 -24.04 11.84 1.93
N VAL A 431 -24.06 11.26 3.13
CA VAL A 431 -25.06 10.25 3.52
C VAL A 431 -26.27 10.86 4.20
N PHE A 432 -26.05 11.82 5.09
CA PHE A 432 -27.12 12.48 5.84
C PHE A 432 -27.55 13.82 5.21
N GLY A 433 -28.54 14.45 5.81
CA GLY A 433 -29.06 15.72 5.37
C GLY A 433 -30.29 15.61 4.47
N LYS A 434 -30.64 16.72 3.81
CA LYS A 434 -31.80 16.77 2.90
C LYS A 434 -31.39 16.28 1.50
N LEU A 435 -32.28 15.57 0.85
CA LEU A 435 -32.14 15.17 -0.54
C LEU A 435 -32.35 16.39 -1.45
N ILE A 436 -31.26 17.07 -1.79
CA ILE A 436 -31.35 18.34 -2.57
C ILE A 436 -31.42 18.03 -4.07
N ASN A 437 -30.65 17.05 -4.53
CA ASN A 437 -30.57 16.69 -5.95
C ASN A 437 -31.63 15.62 -6.29
N SER A 438 -32.52 15.94 -7.24
CA SER A 438 -33.58 15.03 -7.70
C SER A 438 -33.04 13.76 -8.36
N ASP A 439 -31.85 13.84 -9.00
CA ASP A 439 -31.26 12.72 -9.70
C ASP A 439 -30.87 11.57 -8.78
N LEU A 440 -30.58 11.91 -7.50
CA LEU A 440 -30.29 10.92 -6.47
C LEU A 440 -31.45 9.95 -6.22
N LYS A 441 -32.72 10.39 -6.43
CA LYS A 441 -33.90 9.54 -6.23
C LYS A 441 -33.95 8.31 -7.11
N SER A 442 -33.29 8.35 -8.26
CA SER A 442 -33.21 7.24 -9.22
C SER A 442 -32.05 6.27 -8.96
N MET A 443 -31.19 6.55 -7.97
CA MET A 443 -30.05 5.69 -7.67
C MET A 443 -30.51 4.32 -7.16
N MET A 444 -29.95 3.27 -7.73
CA MET A 444 -30.07 1.90 -7.22
C MET A 444 -29.03 1.64 -6.15
N ASP A 445 -29.41 0.89 -5.12
CA ASP A 445 -28.48 0.43 -4.07
C ASP A 445 -27.42 -0.53 -4.64
N LEU A 446 -26.53 -1.02 -3.81
CA LEU A 446 -25.45 -1.92 -4.21
C LEU A 446 -25.95 -3.12 -5.00
N ASP A 447 -25.29 -3.38 -6.12
CA ASP A 447 -25.45 -4.63 -6.83
C ASP A 447 -24.79 -5.81 -6.05
N ARG A 448 -25.00 -7.04 -6.53
CA ARG A 448 -24.46 -8.23 -5.84
C ARG A 448 -22.94 -8.23 -5.78
N SER A 449 -22.27 -7.76 -6.84
CA SER A 449 -20.81 -7.72 -6.92
C SER A 449 -20.24 -6.66 -5.99
N GLU A 450 -20.81 -5.45 -6.02
CA GLU A 450 -20.41 -4.33 -5.14
C GLU A 450 -20.60 -4.69 -3.66
N TYR A 451 -21.77 -5.27 -3.32
CA TYR A 451 -22.05 -5.72 -1.97
C TYR A 451 -21.07 -6.79 -1.49
N PHE A 452 -20.76 -7.78 -2.36
CA PHE A 452 -19.79 -8.82 -2.08
C PHE A 452 -18.39 -8.24 -1.81
N ILE A 453 -17.88 -7.39 -2.71
CA ILE A 453 -16.56 -6.79 -2.58
C ILE A 453 -16.41 -5.99 -1.29
N LEU A 454 -17.37 -5.10 -1.02
CA LEU A 454 -17.34 -4.26 0.18
C LEU A 454 -17.48 -5.10 1.46
N THR A 455 -18.29 -6.17 1.45
CA THR A 455 -18.41 -7.08 2.58
C THR A 455 -17.09 -7.85 2.81
N CYS A 456 -16.45 -8.34 1.74
CA CYS A 456 -15.13 -8.99 1.84
C CYS A 456 -14.06 -8.07 2.46
N LEU A 457 -14.13 -6.76 2.25
CA LEU A 457 -13.22 -5.79 2.87
C LEU A 457 -13.65 -5.44 4.31
N ALA A 458 -14.95 -5.41 4.61
CA ALA A 458 -15.46 -5.09 5.94
C ALA A 458 -15.13 -6.19 6.97
N ILE A 459 -15.22 -7.46 6.56
CA ILE A 459 -14.96 -8.60 7.46
C ILE A 459 -13.54 -8.53 8.06
N PRO A 460 -12.42 -8.48 7.30
CA PRO A 460 -11.09 -8.40 7.88
C PRO A 460 -10.84 -7.06 8.61
N THR A 461 -11.47 -5.96 8.17
CA THR A 461 -11.37 -4.68 8.87
C THR A 461 -11.92 -4.75 10.30
N LEU A 462 -13.04 -5.42 10.51
CA LEU A 462 -13.62 -5.63 11.84
C LEU A 462 -12.91 -6.77 12.57
N TYR A 463 -12.62 -7.88 11.91
CA TYR A 463 -11.97 -9.04 12.53
C TYR A 463 -10.63 -8.66 13.17
N PHE A 464 -9.75 -8.00 12.43
CA PHE A 464 -8.45 -7.54 12.95
C PHE A 464 -8.56 -6.36 13.92
N GLY A 465 -9.72 -5.70 13.98
CA GLY A 465 -10.00 -4.69 14.99
C GLY A 465 -10.32 -5.28 16.36
N PHE A 466 -10.97 -6.44 16.39
CA PHE A 466 -11.30 -7.16 17.61
C PHE A 466 -10.27 -8.20 18.00
N TYR A 467 -9.62 -8.83 17.01
CA TYR A 467 -8.65 -9.90 17.21
C TYR A 467 -7.41 -9.68 16.34
N PRO A 468 -6.48 -8.80 16.77
CA PRO A 468 -5.26 -8.48 16.01
C PRO A 468 -4.17 -9.55 16.09
N ASP A 469 -4.26 -10.52 17.04
CA ASP A 469 -3.23 -11.52 17.30
C ASP A 469 -2.70 -12.25 16.05
N PRO A 470 -3.52 -12.63 15.05
CA PRO A 470 -2.98 -13.27 13.84
C PRO A 470 -1.98 -12.41 13.08
N LEU A 471 -2.14 -11.06 13.11
CA LEU A 471 -1.18 -10.14 12.51
C LEU A 471 0.05 -9.97 13.41
N ILE A 472 -0.16 -9.72 14.71
CA ILE A 472 0.91 -9.48 15.68
C ILE A 472 1.83 -10.69 15.77
N ASN A 473 1.29 -11.90 15.99
CA ASN A 473 2.08 -13.13 16.11
C ASN A 473 2.91 -13.43 14.85
N THR A 474 2.41 -13.03 13.67
CA THR A 474 3.16 -13.22 12.41
C THR A 474 4.38 -12.33 12.34
N ILE A 475 4.31 -11.08 12.85
CA ILE A 475 5.36 -10.07 12.68
C ILE A 475 6.32 -9.96 13.87
N GLU A 476 5.88 -10.33 15.08
CA GLU A 476 6.56 -10.05 16.35
C GLU A 476 8.02 -10.52 16.35
N VAL A 477 8.26 -11.78 16.01
CA VAL A 477 9.60 -12.38 16.05
C VAL A 477 10.55 -11.70 15.06
N SER A 478 10.07 -11.42 13.85
CA SER A 478 10.86 -10.72 12.81
C SER A 478 11.14 -9.26 13.15
N VAL A 479 10.19 -8.56 13.79
CA VAL A 479 10.37 -7.17 14.26
C VAL A 479 11.36 -7.11 15.40
N ASN A 480 11.27 -8.02 16.37
CA ASN A 480 12.21 -8.09 17.48
C ASN A 480 13.65 -8.38 17.02
N ASP A 481 13.81 -9.26 16.04
CA ASP A 481 15.13 -9.55 15.46
C ASP A 481 15.71 -8.33 14.73
N LEU A 482 14.89 -7.62 13.95
CA LEU A 482 15.29 -6.38 13.29
C LEU A 482 15.77 -5.34 14.31
N ILE A 483 15.05 -5.14 15.42
CA ILE A 483 15.44 -4.19 16.48
C ILE A 483 16.74 -4.62 17.14
N ASN A 484 16.90 -5.90 17.43
CA ASN A 484 18.14 -6.44 18.02
C ASN A 484 19.33 -6.26 17.07
N MET A 485 19.14 -6.51 15.78
CA MET A 485 20.15 -6.28 14.75
C MET A 485 20.51 -4.80 14.64
N TYR A 486 19.51 -3.91 14.64
CA TYR A 486 19.69 -2.46 14.62
C TYR A 486 20.54 -1.99 15.80
N ASN A 487 20.16 -2.36 17.02
CA ASN A 487 20.88 -1.97 18.26
C ASN A 487 22.30 -2.52 18.29
N ARG A 488 22.52 -3.78 17.89
CA ARG A 488 23.86 -4.38 17.81
C ARG A 488 24.76 -3.60 16.85
N ASN A 489 24.25 -3.20 15.69
CA ASN A 489 25.01 -2.47 14.68
C ASN A 489 25.30 -1.01 15.07
N LEU A 490 24.55 -0.43 16.01
CA LEU A 490 24.89 0.87 16.63
C LEU A 490 26.06 0.78 17.61
N ILE A 491 26.17 -0.32 18.37
CA ILE A 491 27.19 -0.49 19.41
C ILE A 491 28.57 -0.82 18.81
N ILE A 492 28.60 -1.53 17.69
CA ILE A 492 29.88 -2.00 17.09
C ILE A 492 30.60 -0.87 16.33
N LYS A 493 29.99 0.25 16.11
CA LYS A 493 30.51 1.41 15.32
C LYS A 493 30.56 2.69 16.08
#